data_b7b7744e44b70e9858f0c9f8f554e0f3
#
_entry.id   b7b7744e44b70e9858f0c9f8f554e0f3
#
_cell.length_a   1.000
_cell.length_b   1.000
_cell.length_c   1.000
_cell.angle_alpha   90.00
_cell.angle_beta   90.00
_cell.angle_gamma   90.00
#
_symmetry.space_group_name_H-M   'P 1'
#
loop_
_entity.id
_entity.type
_entity.pdbx_description
1 polymer ?
#
loop_
_entity_poly.entity_id
_entity_poly.type
_entity_poly.pdbx_seq_one_letter_code
_entity_poly.pdbx_strand_id
1 'polypeptide(L)'
;MSLGFPNESRFYDGAVHAVRFSGYDGALEVPFFIGELALKQIQPDMPVDEAGLLEAFDLNRERIYATATKVYERGRKGSYDVLPEDF
;
A
#
# COMPACT_ATOMS: atom_id res chain seq x y z
N MET A 1 -7.62 -6.11 18.26
CA MET A 1 -8.04 -5.92 16.87
C MET A 1 -6.87 -6.11 15.96
N SER A 2 -7.04 -6.88 14.92
CA SER A 2 -5.94 -7.14 14.02
C SER A 2 -6.36 -6.83 12.58
N LEU A 3 -5.50 -6.10 11.90
CA LEU A 3 -5.63 -5.82 10.49
C LEU A 3 -5.01 -6.98 9.72
N GLY A 4 -5.73 -7.53 8.76
CA GLY A 4 -5.23 -8.60 7.91
C GLY A 4 -5.39 -8.24 6.45
N PHE A 5 -4.72 -8.99 5.58
CA PHE A 5 -4.75 -8.76 4.14
C PHE A 5 -5.09 -10.06 3.40
N PRO A 6 -6.32 -10.57 3.60
CA PRO A 6 -6.73 -11.83 2.98
C PRO A 6 -6.95 -11.71 1.47
N ASN A 7 -7.22 -10.50 0.98
CA ASN A 7 -7.45 -10.24 -0.43
C ASN A 7 -6.20 -9.62 -1.03
N GLU A 8 -5.59 -10.31 -2.01
CA GLU A 8 -4.35 -9.85 -2.63
C GLU A 8 -4.58 -8.88 -3.80
N SER A 9 -5.81 -8.48 -4.05
CA SER A 9 -6.10 -7.54 -5.12
C SER A 9 -5.42 -6.20 -4.90
N ARG A 10 -4.91 -5.63 -5.97
CA ARG A 10 -4.33 -4.29 -5.97
C ARG A 10 -4.65 -3.65 -7.30
N PHE A 11 -4.76 -2.32 -7.29
CA PHE A 11 -5.20 -1.56 -8.45
C PHE A 11 -4.33 -0.33 -8.61
N TYR A 12 -3.96 -0.04 -9.85
CA TYR A 12 -3.24 1.20 -10.15
C TYR A 12 -4.24 2.34 -10.32
N ASP A 13 -4.01 3.43 -9.58
CA ASP A 13 -4.80 4.65 -9.73
C ASP A 13 -3.93 5.70 -10.41
N GLY A 14 -4.16 5.91 -11.70
CA GLY A 14 -3.36 6.83 -12.51
C GLY A 14 -3.54 8.29 -12.14
N ALA A 15 -4.67 8.64 -11.51
CA ALA A 15 -4.94 10.04 -11.14
C ALA A 15 -3.99 10.50 -10.03
N VAL A 16 -3.57 9.60 -9.16
CA VAL A 16 -2.69 9.93 -8.03
C VAL A 16 -1.36 9.19 -8.09
N HIS A 17 -1.09 8.46 -9.16
CA HIS A 17 0.14 7.66 -9.35
C HIS A 17 0.43 6.79 -8.15
N ALA A 18 -0.55 5.98 -7.76
CA ALA A 18 -0.46 5.15 -6.57
C ALA A 18 -1.08 3.79 -6.82
N VAL A 19 -0.69 2.81 -6.01
CA VAL A 19 -1.34 1.51 -5.99
C VAL A 19 -2.31 1.49 -4.82
N ARG A 20 -3.55 1.12 -5.09
CA ARG A 20 -4.57 0.97 -4.08
C ARG A 20 -4.70 -0.49 -3.69
N PHE A 21 -4.77 -0.75 -2.39
CA PHE A 21 -4.98 -2.09 -1.87
C PHE A 21 -5.81 -1.99 -0.59
N SER A 22 -6.33 -3.12 -0.12
CA SER A 22 -7.20 -3.14 1.04
C SER A 22 -6.73 -4.11 2.09
N GLY A 23 -6.85 -3.68 3.35
CA GLY A 23 -6.78 -4.57 4.48
C GLY A 23 -8.17 -4.72 5.08
N TYR A 24 -8.29 -5.62 6.04
CA TYR A 24 -9.56 -5.87 6.72
C TYR A 24 -9.34 -5.94 8.22
N ASP A 25 -10.19 -5.24 8.96
CA ASP A 25 -10.25 -5.32 10.40
C ASP A 25 -11.61 -5.94 10.73
N GLY A 26 -11.62 -7.26 10.87
CA GLY A 26 -12.87 -8.00 10.92
C GLY A 26 -13.59 -7.90 9.59
N ALA A 27 -14.82 -7.45 9.61
CA ALA A 27 -15.62 -7.26 8.39
C ALA A 27 -15.40 -5.88 7.75
N LEU A 28 -14.64 -5.01 8.40
CA LEU A 28 -14.42 -3.64 7.91
C LEU A 28 -13.27 -3.61 6.90
N GLU A 29 -13.58 -3.19 5.68
CA GLU A 29 -12.55 -2.98 4.67
C GLU A 29 -11.84 -1.67 4.94
N VAL A 30 -10.50 -1.70 4.88
CA VAL A 30 -9.66 -0.54 5.14
C VAL A 30 -8.85 -0.25 3.89
N PRO A 31 -9.13 0.84 3.16
CA PRO A 31 -8.40 1.15 1.93
C PRO A 31 -7.08 1.84 2.22
N PHE A 32 -6.07 1.44 1.45
CA PHE A 32 -4.72 2.00 1.51
C PHE A 32 -4.27 2.43 0.13
N PHE A 33 -3.43 3.47 0.10
CA PHE A 33 -2.74 3.90 -1.12
C PHE A 33 -1.25 3.95 -0.83
N ILE A 34 -0.44 3.40 -1.73
CA ILE A 34 1.01 3.57 -1.67
C ILE A 34 1.46 4.21 -2.97
N GLY A 35 2.07 5.39 -2.86
CA GLY A 35 2.43 6.19 -4.03
C GLY A 35 3.76 5.80 -4.64
N GLU A 36 4.03 6.41 -5.79
CA GLU A 36 5.26 6.18 -6.55
C GLU A 36 6.51 6.42 -5.69
N LEU A 37 6.54 7.50 -4.92
CA LEU A 37 7.74 7.83 -4.14
C LEU A 37 8.03 6.80 -3.06
N ALA A 38 6.99 6.29 -2.40
CA ALA A 38 7.18 5.24 -1.40
C ALA A 38 7.65 3.95 -2.02
N LEU A 39 7.06 3.57 -3.15
CA LEU A 39 7.47 2.36 -3.88
C LEU A 39 8.91 2.50 -4.38
N LYS A 40 9.27 3.67 -4.89
CA LYS A 40 10.62 3.93 -5.38
C LYS A 40 11.65 3.82 -4.27
N GLN A 41 11.28 4.16 -3.04
CA GLN A 41 12.18 4.06 -1.91
C GLN A 41 12.53 2.62 -1.57
N ILE A 42 11.57 1.70 -1.69
CA ILE A 42 11.79 0.29 -1.37
C ILE A 42 12.18 -0.54 -2.59
N GLN A 43 12.02 0.01 -3.79
CA GLN A 43 12.40 -0.64 -5.05
C GLN A 43 12.99 0.42 -5.98
N PRO A 44 14.23 0.91 -5.71
CA PRO A 44 14.77 2.08 -6.42
C PRO A 44 14.89 1.93 -7.94
N ASP A 45 15.05 0.73 -8.46
CA ASP A 45 15.22 0.47 -9.88
C ASP A 45 13.93 0.15 -10.61
N MET A 46 12.77 0.33 -9.95
CA MET A 46 11.49 0.06 -10.62
C MET A 46 11.22 1.09 -11.72
N PRO A 47 10.64 0.66 -12.86
CA PRO A 47 10.10 1.61 -13.83
C PRO A 47 8.91 2.38 -13.23
N VAL A 48 8.77 3.67 -13.62
CA VAL A 48 7.72 4.53 -13.07
C VAL A 48 6.49 4.55 -13.98
N ASP A 49 5.99 3.38 -14.33
CA ASP A 49 4.76 3.22 -15.08
C ASP A 49 3.83 2.27 -14.32
N GLU A 50 2.63 2.07 -14.83
CA GLU A 50 1.66 1.20 -14.16
C GLU A 50 2.22 -0.18 -13.86
N ALA A 51 2.82 -0.82 -14.88
CA ALA A 51 3.36 -2.16 -14.72
C ALA A 51 4.49 -2.20 -13.70
N GLY A 52 5.37 -1.18 -13.71
CA GLY A 52 6.48 -1.09 -12.76
C GLY A 52 6.01 -0.91 -11.33
N LEU A 53 5.01 -0.05 -11.11
CA LEU A 53 4.46 0.17 -9.78
C LEU A 53 3.79 -1.09 -9.24
N LEU A 54 3.00 -1.78 -10.08
CA LEU A 54 2.32 -3.00 -9.65
C LEU A 54 3.31 -4.11 -9.36
N GLU A 55 4.36 -4.24 -10.17
CA GLU A 55 5.40 -5.24 -9.91
C GLU A 55 6.16 -4.94 -8.63
N ALA A 56 6.51 -3.68 -8.41
CA ALA A 56 7.20 -3.27 -7.18
C ALA A 56 6.35 -3.56 -5.94
N PHE A 57 5.05 -3.33 -6.05
CA PHE A 57 4.11 -3.68 -4.99
C PHE A 57 4.14 -5.19 -4.72
N ASP A 58 4.01 -6.00 -5.77
CA ASP A 58 3.97 -7.46 -5.60
C ASP A 58 5.25 -8.01 -5.01
N LEU A 59 6.42 -7.47 -5.41
CA LEU A 59 7.71 -7.92 -4.90
C LEU A 59 7.93 -7.54 -3.43
N ASN A 60 7.25 -6.53 -2.95
CA ASN A 60 7.46 -6.00 -1.59
C ASN A 60 6.19 -6.10 -0.74
N ARG A 61 5.29 -6.99 -1.09
CA ARG A 61 3.96 -7.07 -0.50
C ARG A 61 3.99 -7.23 1.02
N GLU A 62 4.81 -8.12 1.55
CA GLU A 62 4.86 -8.32 2.99
C GLU A 62 5.35 -7.08 3.73
N ARG A 63 6.37 -6.43 3.19
CA ARG A 63 6.90 -5.21 3.78
C ARG A 63 5.87 -4.08 3.75
N ILE A 64 5.13 -3.98 2.64
CA ILE A 64 4.08 -2.98 2.50
C ILE A 64 2.95 -3.24 3.49
N TYR A 65 2.54 -4.49 3.65
CA TYR A 65 1.48 -4.84 4.58
C TYR A 65 1.89 -4.55 6.03
N ALA A 66 3.13 -4.86 6.39
CA ALA A 66 3.62 -4.57 7.74
C ALA A 66 3.61 -3.07 8.01
N THR A 67 4.03 -2.27 7.03
CA THR A 67 4.05 -0.82 7.15
C THR A 67 2.64 -0.25 7.19
N ALA A 68 1.73 -0.76 6.37
CA ALA A 68 0.33 -0.35 6.36
C ALA A 68 -0.32 -0.61 7.72
N THR A 69 0.01 -1.72 8.35
CA THR A 69 -0.49 -2.03 9.69
C THR A 69 -0.08 -0.95 10.70
N LYS A 70 1.17 -0.51 10.64
CA LYS A 70 1.66 0.56 11.51
C LYS A 70 0.93 1.87 11.25
N VAL A 71 0.69 2.20 9.99
CA VAL A 71 -0.02 3.42 9.61
C VAL A 71 -1.45 3.37 10.15
N TYR A 72 -2.10 2.22 10.02
CA TYR A 72 -3.45 2.03 10.51
C TYR A 72 -3.53 2.21 12.03
N GLU A 73 -2.54 1.71 12.76
CA GLU A 73 -2.54 1.76 14.22
C GLU A 73 -2.33 3.16 14.77
N ARG A 74 -1.88 4.12 13.95
CA ARG A 74 -1.68 5.51 14.40
C ARG A 74 -2.97 6.28 14.59
N GLY A 75 -4.08 5.83 13.99
CA GLY A 75 -5.37 6.49 14.12
C GLY A 75 -6.32 6.11 13.03
N ARG A 76 -7.60 6.33 13.26
CA ARG A 76 -8.64 5.95 12.32
C ARG A 76 -8.88 7.04 11.29
N LYS A 77 -8.99 6.65 10.02
CA LYS A 77 -9.27 7.52 8.90
C LYS A 77 -10.17 6.78 7.92
N GLY A 78 -10.71 7.51 6.95
CA GLY A 78 -11.49 6.89 5.86
C GLY A 78 -10.61 6.13 4.89
N SER A 79 -9.39 6.62 4.65
CA SER A 79 -8.39 5.95 3.85
C SER A 79 -7.01 6.30 4.38
N TYR A 80 -6.00 5.53 4.00
CA TYR A 80 -4.66 5.66 4.54
C TYR A 80 -3.64 5.73 3.42
N ASP A 81 -2.68 6.66 3.57
CA ASP A 81 -1.55 6.77 2.64
C ASP A 81 -0.31 6.18 3.30
N VAL A 82 0.35 5.26 2.61
CA VAL A 82 1.63 4.71 3.05
C VAL A 82 2.71 5.55 2.37
N LEU A 83 3.44 6.31 3.19
CA LEU A 83 4.37 7.34 2.71
C LEU A 83 5.81 6.84 2.78
N PRO A 84 6.74 7.48 2.02
CA PRO A 84 8.16 7.08 2.09
C PRO A 84 8.71 7.05 3.51
N GLU A 85 8.33 8.02 4.33
CA GLU A 85 8.82 8.11 5.71
C GLU A 85 8.27 7.02 6.63
N ASP A 86 7.28 6.25 6.18
CA ASP A 86 6.73 5.17 6.98
C ASP A 86 7.59 3.90 6.92
N PHE A 87 8.51 3.84 5.98
CA PHE A 87 9.41 2.69 5.80
C PHE A 87 10.73 2.84 6.53
#